data_fee83e626ee92b75f6b72974de051056
#
_entry.id   fee83e626ee92b75f6b72974de051056
#
_cell.length_a   1.000
_cell.length_b   1.000
_cell.length_c   1.000
_cell.angle_alpha   90.00
_cell.angle_beta   90.00
_cell.angle_gamma   90.00
#
_symmetry.space_group_name_H-M   'P 1'
#
loop_
_entity.id
_entity.type
_entity.pdbx_description
1 polymer ?
#
loop_
_entity_poly.entity_id
_entity_poly.type
_entity_poly.pdbx_seq_one_letter_code
_entity_poly.pdbx_strand_id
1 'polypeptide(L)'
;MNFIEEKIVEKNNLDKLKLRFPPENSGYLHLGHAKSICLNFGLAEKYNRPCNLRFDDTNPSNESDEFTKSIIEDIKWLGFTPSEILHTSDYFSFLYECAITLIKKGLAYVDDSTSEEIALLKGTPTSVGKDSPYKSRTIEENLDLFNRMRLGEFPEGSKTLRANIDMTSPNMILRDPIIYRMINKTHHNVGDTWKIYPMYDFAHPLSDFIEGITDSLCTLEFEVHRPLYMWVLENCVTGDLPEETEFARLNIDYTVMSKRKLKRLVEEGFVSGWDDPRMPTISGLRRRGFTPKSIRDFCEEISVTRSNSTISHKVLEECLRVDLNKSANRMMGVMDPVKLTITNWVGGTEWVEVENNPEYPNAGTRMVPFTGVLWIEREDF
;
A
#
# COMPACT_ATOMS: atom_id res chain seq x y z
N MET A 1 -5.90 -15.01 -17.02
CA MET A 1 -6.46 -13.65 -16.83
C MET A 1 -7.22 -13.66 -15.51
N ASN A 2 -7.05 -12.66 -14.65
CA ASN A 2 -7.85 -12.55 -13.43
C ASN A 2 -9.10 -11.70 -13.69
N PHE A 3 -10.07 -11.71 -12.76
CA PHE A 3 -11.37 -11.05 -12.97
C PHE A 3 -11.27 -9.51 -13.15
N ILE A 4 -10.23 -8.85 -12.58
CA ILE A 4 -9.99 -7.41 -12.78
C ILE A 4 -9.55 -7.17 -14.22
N GLU A 5 -8.60 -7.96 -14.68
CA GLU A 5 -8.11 -7.87 -16.05
C GLU A 5 -9.24 -8.15 -17.07
N GLU A 6 -10.08 -9.17 -16.81
CA GLU A 6 -11.27 -9.45 -17.62
C GLU A 6 -12.19 -8.23 -17.69
N LYS A 7 -12.51 -7.63 -16.55
CA LYS A 7 -13.34 -6.42 -16.45
C LYS A 7 -12.75 -5.24 -17.22
N ILE A 8 -11.44 -5.01 -17.16
CA ILE A 8 -10.74 -3.94 -17.89
C ILE A 8 -10.82 -4.20 -19.40
N VAL A 9 -10.60 -5.45 -19.83
CA VAL A 9 -10.65 -5.83 -21.24
C VAL A 9 -12.07 -5.74 -21.81
N GLU A 10 -13.08 -6.16 -21.04
CA GLU A 10 -14.49 -6.09 -21.44
C GLU A 10 -14.98 -4.65 -21.70
N LYS A 11 -14.42 -3.65 -21.00
CA LYS A 11 -14.72 -2.23 -21.25
C LYS A 11 -14.28 -1.75 -22.66
N ASN A 12 -13.43 -2.53 -23.33
CA ASN A 12 -12.89 -2.22 -24.66
C ASN A 12 -12.26 -0.82 -24.77
N ASN A 13 -11.59 -0.38 -23.69
CA ASN A 13 -11.02 0.97 -23.55
C ASN A 13 -9.56 0.93 -23.06
N LEU A 14 -8.81 -0.10 -23.47
CA LEU A 14 -7.43 -0.34 -23.06
C LEU A 14 -6.46 0.79 -23.44
N ASP A 15 -6.77 1.51 -24.50
CA ASP A 15 -6.00 2.68 -24.96
C ASP A 15 -6.07 3.88 -24.01
N LYS A 16 -7.09 3.95 -23.16
CA LYS A 16 -7.24 4.98 -22.11
C LYS A 16 -6.82 4.50 -20.72
N LEU A 17 -6.50 3.20 -20.55
CA LEU A 17 -6.19 2.64 -19.25
C LEU A 17 -5.09 3.44 -18.54
N LYS A 18 -5.38 3.94 -17.36
CA LYS A 18 -4.44 4.58 -16.44
C LYS A 18 -4.69 4.09 -15.02
N LEU A 19 -3.64 3.59 -14.40
CA LEU A 19 -3.67 2.99 -13.07
C LEU A 19 -2.81 3.79 -12.09
N ARG A 20 -2.94 3.50 -10.81
CA ARG A 20 -2.10 4.08 -9.76
C ARG A 20 -1.90 3.13 -8.59
N PHE A 21 -0.80 3.29 -7.88
CA PHE A 21 -0.57 2.74 -6.54
C PHE A 21 -0.49 3.91 -5.55
N PRO A 22 -1.47 4.08 -4.61
CA PRO A 22 -1.56 5.23 -3.75
C PRO A 22 -1.24 4.88 -2.28
N PRO A 23 0.03 4.61 -1.92
CA PRO A 23 0.37 4.29 -0.54
C PRO A 23 0.33 5.54 0.35
N GLU A 24 -0.08 5.35 1.61
CA GLU A 24 0.21 6.29 2.68
C GLU A 24 1.69 6.20 3.06
N ASN A 25 2.41 7.32 3.11
CA ASN A 25 3.84 7.37 3.44
C ASN A 25 4.12 7.36 4.96
N SER A 26 3.47 6.47 5.69
CA SER A 26 3.51 6.33 7.15
C SER A 26 4.20 5.04 7.63
N GLY A 27 5.02 4.40 6.79
CA GLY A 27 5.81 3.19 7.11
C GLY A 27 6.28 2.45 5.87
N TYR A 28 7.11 1.44 6.08
CA TYR A 28 7.65 0.58 5.03
C TYR A 28 6.58 -0.30 4.38
N LEU A 29 6.75 -0.60 3.11
CA LEU A 29 5.88 -1.51 2.38
C LEU A 29 6.08 -2.95 2.86
N HIS A 30 5.00 -3.69 2.95
CA HIS A 30 5.01 -5.12 3.26
C HIS A 30 4.46 -5.95 2.09
N LEU A 31 4.53 -7.26 2.19
CA LEU A 31 4.14 -8.18 1.14
C LEU A 31 2.70 -7.99 0.63
N GLY A 32 1.78 -7.50 1.48
CA GLY A 32 0.43 -7.12 1.04
C GLY A 32 0.42 -5.96 0.04
N HIS A 33 1.33 -4.99 0.22
CA HIS A 33 1.52 -3.91 -0.76
C HIS A 33 2.17 -4.43 -2.05
N ALA A 34 3.08 -5.42 -1.97
CA ALA A 34 3.68 -6.04 -3.16
C ALA A 34 2.60 -6.64 -4.08
N LYS A 35 1.55 -7.27 -3.52
CA LYS A 35 0.40 -7.77 -4.31
C LYS A 35 -0.28 -6.63 -5.08
N SER A 36 -0.55 -5.50 -4.43
CA SER A 36 -1.18 -4.34 -5.06
C SER A 36 -0.27 -3.69 -6.11
N ILE A 37 1.04 -3.59 -5.83
CA ILE A 37 2.05 -3.09 -6.77
C ILE A 37 2.09 -3.99 -8.01
N CYS A 38 2.27 -5.30 -7.84
CA CYS A 38 2.31 -6.26 -8.95
C CYS A 38 1.02 -6.24 -9.78
N LEU A 39 -0.15 -6.03 -9.15
CA LEU A 39 -1.41 -5.91 -9.87
C LEU A 39 -1.45 -4.64 -10.72
N ASN A 40 -1.25 -3.47 -10.12
CA ASN A 40 -1.37 -2.18 -10.83
C ASN A 40 -0.27 -2.01 -11.88
N PHE A 41 0.98 -2.12 -11.48
CA PHE A 41 2.11 -1.97 -12.39
C PHE A 41 2.21 -3.12 -13.39
N GLY A 42 1.89 -4.36 -12.99
CA GLY A 42 1.90 -5.51 -13.88
C GLY A 42 0.86 -5.42 -14.99
N LEU A 43 -0.36 -4.96 -14.69
CA LEU A 43 -1.37 -4.66 -15.71
C LEU A 43 -0.92 -3.52 -16.63
N ALA A 44 -0.36 -2.45 -16.05
CA ALA A 44 0.15 -1.33 -16.83
C ALA A 44 1.27 -1.77 -17.79
N GLU A 45 2.26 -2.55 -17.34
CA GLU A 45 3.31 -3.13 -18.18
C GLU A 45 2.72 -4.01 -19.30
N LYS A 46 1.80 -4.92 -18.96
CA LYS A 46 1.19 -5.86 -19.89
C LYS A 46 0.50 -5.17 -21.06
N TYR A 47 -0.17 -4.05 -20.80
CA TYR A 47 -0.91 -3.29 -21.80
C TYR A 47 -0.17 -2.07 -22.31
N ASN A 48 1.10 -1.88 -21.91
CA ASN A 48 1.93 -0.70 -22.25
C ASN A 48 1.20 0.62 -21.89
N ARG A 49 0.69 0.72 -20.66
CA ARG A 49 -0.11 1.83 -20.17
C ARG A 49 0.55 2.46 -18.92
N PRO A 50 0.22 3.73 -18.60
CA PRO A 50 0.78 4.40 -17.44
C PRO A 50 0.23 3.86 -16.11
N CYS A 51 1.11 3.82 -15.11
CA CYS A 51 0.76 3.61 -13.71
C CYS A 51 1.50 4.63 -12.84
N ASN A 52 0.75 5.44 -12.11
CA ASN A 52 1.30 6.46 -11.22
C ASN A 52 1.61 5.88 -9.83
N LEU A 53 2.61 6.46 -9.17
CA LEU A 53 2.78 6.38 -7.72
C LEU A 53 2.25 7.69 -7.13
N ARG A 54 1.17 7.64 -6.34
CA ARG A 54 0.65 8.80 -5.63
C ARG A 54 0.76 8.59 -4.12
N PHE A 55 1.48 9.46 -3.45
CA PHE A 55 1.47 9.46 -1.99
C PHE A 55 0.18 10.10 -1.48
N ASP A 56 -0.57 9.33 -0.67
CA ASP A 56 -1.72 9.84 0.05
C ASP A 56 -1.25 10.54 1.33
N ASP A 57 -0.79 11.78 1.16
CA ASP A 57 -0.21 12.63 2.19
C ASP A 57 -1.24 13.62 2.77
N THR A 58 -2.41 13.10 3.14
CA THR A 58 -3.50 13.89 3.75
C THR A 58 -3.37 14.06 5.26
N ASN A 59 -2.37 13.45 5.89
CA ASN A 59 -2.16 13.48 7.33
C ASN A 59 -0.74 13.90 7.73
N PRO A 60 -0.49 15.18 8.02
CA PRO A 60 0.85 15.71 8.34
C PRO A 60 1.48 15.10 9.60
N SER A 61 0.72 14.29 10.36
CA SER A 61 1.21 13.74 11.63
C SER A 61 2.04 12.47 11.50
N ASN A 62 1.93 11.76 10.38
CA ASN A 62 2.47 10.40 10.24
C ASN A 62 3.49 10.25 9.10
N GLU A 63 3.78 11.32 8.38
CA GLU A 63 4.56 11.29 7.14
C GLU A 63 6.05 11.50 7.40
N SER A 64 6.89 10.84 6.60
CA SER A 64 8.34 10.92 6.70
C SER A 64 9.00 10.75 5.33
N ASP A 65 10.01 11.58 5.06
CA ASP A 65 10.87 11.45 3.86
C ASP A 65 11.55 10.09 3.77
N GLU A 66 11.85 9.46 4.90
CA GLU A 66 12.41 8.12 4.96
C GLU A 66 11.46 7.12 4.32
N PHE A 67 10.17 7.17 4.69
CA PHE A 67 9.17 6.24 4.15
C PHE A 67 8.92 6.48 2.67
N THR A 68 8.87 7.74 2.25
CA THR A 68 8.74 8.10 0.82
C THR A 68 9.88 7.49 -0.01
N LYS A 69 11.13 7.65 0.44
CA LYS A 69 12.31 7.07 -0.24
C LYS A 69 12.27 5.55 -0.26
N SER A 70 11.93 4.91 0.87
CA SER A 70 11.83 3.46 0.96
C SER A 70 10.77 2.89 0.01
N ILE A 71 9.60 3.55 -0.09
CA ILE A 71 8.52 3.13 -1.00
C ILE A 71 8.97 3.19 -2.46
N ILE A 72 9.63 4.27 -2.86
CA ILE A 72 10.15 4.42 -4.23
C ILE A 72 11.23 3.36 -4.52
N GLU A 73 12.12 3.11 -3.55
CA GLU A 73 13.16 2.10 -3.68
C GLU A 73 12.58 0.68 -3.81
N ASP A 74 11.59 0.35 -3.00
CA ASP A 74 10.93 -0.97 -3.02
C ASP A 74 10.22 -1.22 -4.36
N ILE A 75 9.51 -0.22 -4.92
CA ILE A 75 8.87 -0.33 -6.23
C ILE A 75 9.91 -0.56 -7.34
N LYS A 76 11.00 0.22 -7.31
CA LYS A 76 12.12 0.05 -8.26
C LYS A 76 12.79 -1.32 -8.12
N TRP A 77 13.01 -1.77 -6.89
CA TRP A 77 13.58 -3.09 -6.63
C TRP A 77 12.69 -4.22 -7.15
N LEU A 78 11.36 -4.09 -7.06
CA LEU A 78 10.43 -5.04 -7.67
C LEU A 78 10.47 -5.02 -9.20
N GLY A 79 11.20 -4.10 -9.82
CA GLY A 79 11.39 -3.98 -11.27
C GLY A 79 10.41 -3.03 -11.95
N PHE A 80 9.65 -2.23 -11.19
CA PHE A 80 8.67 -1.30 -11.75
C PHE A 80 9.17 0.14 -11.75
N THR A 81 8.67 0.92 -12.71
CA THR A 81 8.96 2.36 -12.80
C THR A 81 7.62 3.11 -12.88
N PRO A 82 7.30 3.96 -11.89
CA PRO A 82 6.13 4.81 -11.97
C PRO A 82 6.20 5.77 -13.17
N SER A 83 5.06 6.00 -13.82
CA SER A 83 4.96 6.99 -14.90
C SER A 83 5.13 8.40 -14.34
N GLU A 84 4.50 8.66 -13.19
CA GLU A 84 4.61 9.91 -12.43
C GLU A 84 4.68 9.58 -10.94
N ILE A 85 5.34 10.46 -10.17
CA ILE A 85 5.35 10.44 -8.70
C ILE A 85 4.64 11.70 -8.24
N LEU A 86 3.49 11.55 -7.61
CA LEU A 86 2.54 12.60 -7.29
C LEU A 86 2.21 12.58 -5.79
N HIS A 87 1.70 13.70 -5.29
CA HIS A 87 1.26 13.85 -3.92
C HIS A 87 -0.18 14.38 -3.88
N THR A 88 -1.02 13.83 -3.02
CA THR A 88 -2.39 14.34 -2.82
C THR A 88 -2.38 15.81 -2.38
N SER A 89 -1.36 16.22 -1.63
CA SER A 89 -1.17 17.61 -1.21
C SER A 89 -0.96 18.60 -2.37
N ASP A 90 -0.50 18.15 -3.55
CA ASP A 90 -0.40 18.97 -4.75
C ASP A 90 -1.79 19.47 -5.23
N TYR A 91 -2.84 18.73 -4.85
CA TYR A 91 -4.22 19.00 -5.25
C TYR A 91 -5.06 19.69 -4.18
N PHE A 92 -4.51 20.08 -3.02
CA PHE A 92 -5.27 20.63 -1.90
C PHE A 92 -6.11 21.86 -2.29
N SER A 93 -5.64 22.72 -3.19
CA SER A 93 -6.42 23.83 -3.69
C SER A 93 -7.66 23.37 -4.48
N PHE A 94 -7.51 22.38 -5.35
CA PHE A 94 -8.62 21.79 -6.08
C PHE A 94 -9.62 21.08 -5.15
N LEU A 95 -9.13 20.31 -4.19
CA LEU A 95 -9.96 19.64 -3.18
C LEU A 95 -10.76 20.67 -2.35
N TYR A 96 -10.15 21.79 -1.99
CA TYR A 96 -10.82 22.87 -1.28
C TYR A 96 -11.97 23.47 -2.11
N GLU A 97 -11.76 23.74 -3.40
CA GLU A 97 -12.80 24.26 -4.29
C GLU A 97 -13.95 23.24 -4.48
N CYS A 98 -13.64 21.95 -4.51
CA CYS A 98 -14.65 20.90 -4.50
C CYS A 98 -15.49 20.92 -3.21
N ALA A 99 -14.87 21.11 -2.04
CA ALA A 99 -15.59 21.26 -0.79
C ALA A 99 -16.47 22.54 -0.76
N ILE A 100 -15.98 23.66 -1.26
CA ILE A 100 -16.78 24.89 -1.45
C ILE A 100 -17.98 24.61 -2.36
N THR A 101 -17.82 23.83 -3.41
CA THR A 101 -18.89 23.45 -4.33
C THR A 101 -19.97 22.63 -3.61
N LEU A 102 -19.58 21.68 -2.76
CA LEU A 102 -20.53 20.91 -1.94
C LEU A 102 -21.30 21.82 -0.97
N ILE A 103 -20.64 22.75 -0.30
CA ILE A 103 -21.29 23.71 0.60
C ILE A 103 -22.32 24.55 -0.17
N LYS A 104 -21.95 25.11 -1.34
CA LYS A 104 -22.85 25.91 -2.18
C LYS A 104 -24.08 25.13 -2.68
N LYS A 105 -23.93 23.81 -2.84
CA LYS A 105 -25.05 22.90 -3.19
C LYS A 105 -25.89 22.47 -1.98
N GLY A 106 -25.54 22.91 -0.75
CA GLY A 106 -26.18 22.42 0.49
C GLY A 106 -25.85 20.96 0.83
N LEU A 107 -24.80 20.40 0.22
CA LEU A 107 -24.37 19.02 0.38
C LEU A 107 -23.20 18.86 1.38
N ALA A 108 -22.78 19.91 2.04
CA ALA A 108 -21.84 19.87 3.15
C ALA A 108 -22.12 21.00 4.16
N TYR A 109 -21.80 20.74 5.41
CA TYR A 109 -21.99 21.68 6.52
C TYR A 109 -20.84 21.58 7.53
N VAL A 110 -20.53 22.71 8.19
CA VAL A 110 -19.57 22.74 9.29
C VAL A 110 -20.26 22.27 10.56
N ASP A 111 -19.63 21.33 11.24
CA ASP A 111 -20.12 20.71 12.48
C ASP A 111 -19.16 21.04 13.63
N ASP A 112 -19.70 21.52 14.75
CA ASP A 112 -18.94 21.86 15.96
C ASP A 112 -18.97 20.73 16.99
N SER A 113 -19.60 19.59 16.67
CA SER A 113 -19.66 18.43 17.56
C SER A 113 -18.28 17.80 17.74
N THR A 114 -18.03 17.32 18.94
CA THR A 114 -16.84 16.52 19.26
C THR A 114 -16.87 15.16 18.55
N SER A 115 -15.75 14.47 18.51
CA SER A 115 -15.65 13.12 17.92
C SER A 115 -16.60 12.13 18.61
N GLU A 116 -16.76 12.25 19.92
CA GLU A 116 -17.67 11.41 20.74
C GLU A 116 -19.14 11.70 20.40
N GLU A 117 -19.51 12.97 20.27
CA GLU A 117 -20.86 13.37 19.87
C GLU A 117 -21.19 12.92 18.45
N ILE A 118 -20.26 13.07 17.51
CA ILE A 118 -20.42 12.58 16.13
C ILE A 118 -20.61 11.05 16.12
N ALA A 119 -19.83 10.32 16.92
CA ALA A 119 -19.96 8.86 17.02
C ALA A 119 -21.34 8.45 17.58
N LEU A 120 -21.85 9.18 18.59
CA LEU A 120 -23.19 8.96 19.14
C LEU A 120 -24.30 9.29 18.11
N LEU A 121 -24.17 10.41 17.40
CA LEU A 121 -25.11 10.81 16.36
C LEU A 121 -25.15 9.80 15.20
N LYS A 122 -24.02 9.23 14.81
CA LYS A 122 -23.97 8.19 13.78
C LYS A 122 -24.76 6.93 14.10
N GLY A 123 -24.97 6.63 15.38
CA GLY A 123 -25.65 5.41 15.82
C GLY A 123 -24.81 4.16 15.62
N THR A 124 -25.45 3.03 15.38
CA THR A 124 -24.81 1.71 15.22
C THR A 124 -25.27 1.03 13.92
N PRO A 125 -24.68 -0.08 13.50
CA PRO A 125 -25.20 -0.83 12.35
C PRO A 125 -26.65 -1.28 12.49
N THR A 126 -27.16 -1.40 13.73
CA THR A 126 -28.53 -1.83 14.04
C THR A 126 -29.47 -0.70 14.48
N SER A 127 -28.96 0.54 14.57
CA SER A 127 -29.76 1.72 14.90
C SER A 127 -29.45 2.85 13.90
N VAL A 128 -30.49 3.60 13.52
CA VAL A 128 -30.32 4.78 12.64
C VAL A 128 -29.58 5.89 13.37
N GLY A 129 -28.89 6.74 12.60
CA GLY A 129 -28.28 7.94 13.13
C GLY A 129 -29.30 9.07 13.34
N LYS A 130 -28.81 10.16 13.92
CA LYS A 130 -29.55 11.40 14.13
C LYS A 130 -28.81 12.56 13.50
N ASP A 131 -29.55 13.52 12.97
CA ASP A 131 -28.96 14.73 12.42
C ASP A 131 -28.22 15.53 13.50
N SER A 132 -27.10 16.13 13.08
CA SER A 132 -26.37 17.10 13.90
C SER A 132 -27.21 18.38 14.08
N PRO A 133 -27.18 19.01 15.26
CA PRO A 133 -27.83 20.32 15.46
C PRO A 133 -27.27 21.41 14.53
N TYR A 134 -26.09 21.22 13.99
CA TYR A 134 -25.42 22.17 13.09
C TYR A 134 -25.75 21.97 11.60
N LYS A 135 -26.49 20.91 11.27
CA LYS A 135 -26.88 20.58 9.89
C LYS A 135 -27.80 21.64 9.25
N SER A 136 -28.51 22.42 10.07
CA SER A 136 -29.44 23.47 9.62
C SER A 136 -28.79 24.84 9.35
N ARG A 137 -27.46 24.96 9.47
CA ARG A 137 -26.73 26.22 9.15
C ARG A 137 -26.95 26.61 7.69
N THR A 138 -27.02 27.91 7.44
CA THR A 138 -27.15 28.42 6.07
C THR A 138 -25.88 28.19 5.26
N ILE A 139 -26.00 28.29 3.93
CA ILE A 139 -24.85 28.16 3.02
C ILE A 139 -23.80 29.22 3.34
N GLU A 140 -24.23 30.46 3.60
CA GLU A 140 -23.36 31.60 3.91
C GLU A 140 -22.58 31.37 5.21
N GLU A 141 -23.26 30.90 6.26
CA GLU A 141 -22.62 30.54 7.54
C GLU A 141 -21.57 29.45 7.35
N ASN A 142 -21.90 28.40 6.60
CA ASN A 142 -20.99 27.30 6.34
C ASN A 142 -19.76 27.73 5.52
N LEU A 143 -19.94 28.62 4.53
CA LEU A 143 -18.83 29.18 3.74
C LEU A 143 -17.90 30.04 4.60
N ASP A 144 -18.46 30.92 5.44
CA ASP A 144 -17.68 31.75 6.37
C ASP A 144 -16.90 30.89 7.34
N LEU A 145 -17.56 29.94 8.02
CA LEU A 145 -16.92 29.04 8.98
C LEU A 145 -15.82 28.19 8.33
N PHE A 146 -16.06 27.63 7.15
CA PHE A 146 -15.08 26.79 6.47
C PHE A 146 -13.84 27.59 6.03
N ASN A 147 -14.01 28.83 5.55
CA ASN A 147 -12.91 29.72 5.25
C ASN A 147 -12.10 30.07 6.52
N ARG A 148 -12.75 30.37 7.63
CA ARG A 148 -12.09 30.64 8.92
C ARG A 148 -11.40 29.42 9.51
N MET A 149 -11.93 28.20 9.29
CA MET A 149 -11.23 26.94 9.60
C MET A 149 -9.90 26.84 8.80
N ARG A 150 -9.93 27.19 7.50
CA ARG A 150 -8.72 27.21 6.64
C ARG A 150 -7.68 28.19 7.17
N LEU A 151 -8.09 29.33 7.67
CA LEU A 151 -7.21 30.36 8.25
C LEU A 151 -6.69 30.00 9.63
N GLY A 152 -7.19 28.91 10.24
CA GLY A 152 -6.76 28.46 11.57
C GLY A 152 -7.30 29.29 12.73
N GLU A 153 -8.42 29.96 12.54
CA GLU A 153 -9.03 30.82 13.60
C GLU A 153 -9.64 30.03 14.75
N PHE A 154 -9.81 28.72 14.59
CA PHE A 154 -10.41 27.85 15.60
C PHE A 154 -9.39 26.84 16.15
N PRO A 155 -9.57 26.36 17.41
CA PRO A 155 -8.77 25.29 17.96
C PRO A 155 -8.86 24.00 17.15
N GLU A 156 -7.76 23.22 17.12
CA GLU A 156 -7.75 21.89 16.54
C GLU A 156 -8.85 21.00 17.13
N GLY A 157 -9.56 20.27 16.27
CA GLY A 157 -10.64 19.36 16.67
C GLY A 157 -11.96 20.03 17.04
N SER A 158 -12.05 21.38 17.07
CA SER A 158 -13.29 22.07 17.45
C SER A 158 -14.35 22.13 16.35
N LYS A 159 -13.96 21.90 15.11
CA LYS A 159 -14.84 21.93 13.94
C LYS A 159 -14.38 20.94 12.88
N THR A 160 -15.36 20.39 12.17
CA THR A 160 -15.17 19.54 11.00
C THR A 160 -16.11 19.97 9.88
N LEU A 161 -15.74 19.68 8.63
CA LEU A 161 -16.69 19.75 7.52
C LEU A 161 -17.24 18.35 7.29
N ARG A 162 -18.57 18.22 7.31
CA ARG A 162 -19.25 16.95 7.05
C ARG A 162 -20.07 17.01 5.76
N ALA A 163 -20.07 15.90 5.02
CA ALA A 163 -21.03 15.74 3.93
C ALA A 163 -22.46 15.62 4.48
N ASN A 164 -23.41 16.18 3.75
CA ASN A 164 -24.84 16.09 4.04
C ASN A 164 -25.46 15.04 3.12
N ILE A 165 -25.54 13.78 3.58
CA ILE A 165 -26.00 12.64 2.79
C ILE A 165 -27.27 12.03 3.40
N ASP A 166 -27.11 11.05 4.30
CA ASP A 166 -28.24 10.33 4.89
C ASP A 166 -27.88 9.66 6.22
N MET A 167 -28.32 10.26 7.33
CA MET A 167 -28.08 9.72 8.67
C MET A 167 -28.87 8.43 8.97
N THR A 168 -29.81 8.05 8.10
CA THR A 168 -30.59 6.81 8.23
C THR A 168 -30.04 5.65 7.41
N SER A 169 -29.02 5.90 6.60
CA SER A 169 -28.41 4.90 5.71
C SER A 169 -27.98 3.64 6.46
N PRO A 170 -28.27 2.44 5.94
CA PRO A 170 -27.73 1.19 6.49
C PRO A 170 -26.20 1.13 6.36
N ASN A 171 -25.62 1.81 5.37
CA ASN A 171 -24.19 1.98 5.23
C ASN A 171 -23.72 3.14 6.12
N MET A 172 -23.03 2.83 7.21
CA MET A 172 -22.55 3.83 8.17
C MET A 172 -21.52 4.82 7.56
N ILE A 173 -20.89 4.48 6.45
CA ILE A 173 -19.96 5.38 5.73
C ILE A 173 -20.73 6.57 5.13
N LEU A 174 -22.00 6.41 4.74
CA LEU A 174 -22.85 7.46 4.17
C LEU A 174 -23.58 8.31 5.23
N ARG A 175 -23.42 8.02 6.53
CA ARG A 175 -24.05 8.80 7.61
C ARG A 175 -23.25 10.08 7.89
N ASP A 176 -23.44 11.08 7.06
CA ASP A 176 -22.79 12.40 7.08
C ASP A 176 -21.31 12.31 7.47
N PRO A 177 -20.47 11.71 6.63
CA PRO A 177 -19.06 11.53 6.94
C PRO A 177 -18.31 12.84 7.04
N ILE A 178 -17.25 12.86 7.87
CA ILE A 178 -16.32 13.97 7.93
C ILE A 178 -15.51 13.96 6.62
N ILE A 179 -15.45 15.10 5.93
CA ILE A 179 -14.67 15.27 4.69
C ILE A 179 -13.46 16.20 4.87
N TYR A 180 -13.47 17.10 5.87
CA TYR A 180 -12.32 17.90 6.31
C TYR A 180 -12.22 17.95 7.83
N ARG A 181 -10.99 17.96 8.32
CA ARG A 181 -10.63 18.14 9.73
C ARG A 181 -9.58 19.24 9.90
N MET A 182 -9.51 19.83 11.09
CA MET A 182 -8.48 20.78 11.46
C MET A 182 -7.30 20.08 12.10
N ILE A 183 -6.08 20.34 11.62
CA ILE A 183 -4.83 19.84 12.20
C ILE A 183 -3.83 21.01 12.20
N ASN A 184 -3.26 21.31 13.36
CA ASN A 184 -2.28 22.38 13.49
C ASN A 184 -0.85 21.83 13.51
N LYS A 185 -0.42 21.27 12.37
CA LYS A 185 0.93 20.78 12.15
C LYS A 185 1.44 21.23 10.80
N THR A 186 2.75 21.43 10.71
CA THR A 186 3.46 21.72 9.47
C THR A 186 3.44 20.47 8.59
N HIS A 187 3.00 20.59 7.35
CA HIS A 187 2.99 19.50 6.37
C HIS A 187 4.33 19.48 5.62
N HIS A 188 4.89 18.27 5.39
CA HIS A 188 6.21 18.10 4.79
C HIS A 188 6.32 18.69 3.37
N ASN A 189 5.25 18.68 2.57
CA ASN A 189 5.23 19.16 1.17
C ASN A 189 4.71 20.61 1.04
N VAL A 190 3.62 20.95 1.72
CA VAL A 190 2.96 22.27 1.57
C VAL A 190 3.17 23.21 2.76
N GLY A 191 3.98 22.84 3.75
CA GLY A 191 4.32 23.65 4.90
C GLY A 191 3.11 24.03 5.75
N ASP A 192 3.03 25.32 6.14
CA ASP A 192 1.97 25.86 7.01
C ASP A 192 0.81 26.50 6.24
N THR A 193 0.74 26.30 4.93
CA THR A 193 -0.27 26.91 4.05
C THR A 193 -1.70 26.49 4.40
N TRP A 194 -1.87 25.28 4.90
CA TRP A 194 -3.16 24.67 5.22
C TRP A 194 -3.27 24.38 6.71
N LYS A 195 -4.44 24.66 7.30
CA LYS A 195 -4.82 24.32 8.68
C LYS A 195 -5.99 23.33 8.71
N ILE A 196 -6.53 23.02 7.53
CA ILE A 196 -7.56 21.99 7.32
C ILE A 196 -7.04 20.96 6.33
N TYR A 197 -7.37 19.71 6.54
CA TYR A 197 -6.90 18.57 5.74
C TYR A 197 -8.08 17.71 5.34
N PRO A 198 -8.15 17.30 4.05
CA PRO A 198 -9.21 16.42 3.59
C PRO A 198 -9.08 15.03 4.21
N MET A 199 -10.21 14.37 4.40
CA MET A 199 -10.24 12.95 4.76
C MET A 199 -10.02 12.10 3.51
N TYR A 200 -9.51 10.88 3.71
CA TYR A 200 -9.22 9.93 2.64
C TYR A 200 -10.38 9.76 1.66
N ASP A 201 -11.59 9.49 2.17
CA ASP A 201 -12.77 9.22 1.34
C ASP A 201 -13.20 10.42 0.46
N PHE A 202 -12.73 11.62 0.77
CA PHE A 202 -12.95 12.81 -0.04
C PHE A 202 -11.80 13.08 -1.00
N ALA A 203 -10.57 12.96 -0.52
CA ALA A 203 -9.38 13.26 -1.30
C ALA A 203 -9.13 12.23 -2.41
N HIS A 204 -9.31 10.94 -2.10
CA HIS A 204 -8.97 9.84 -2.98
C HIS A 204 -9.72 9.85 -4.33
N PRO A 205 -11.06 9.93 -4.38
CA PRO A 205 -11.80 9.99 -5.65
C PRO A 205 -11.41 11.20 -6.49
N LEU A 206 -11.23 12.36 -5.88
CA LEU A 206 -10.89 13.60 -6.58
C LEU A 206 -9.46 13.60 -7.09
N SER A 207 -8.52 12.98 -6.36
CA SER A 207 -7.16 12.76 -6.85
C SER A 207 -7.12 11.78 -8.02
N ASP A 208 -7.90 10.70 -7.97
CA ASP A 208 -8.04 9.78 -9.10
C ASP A 208 -8.60 10.50 -10.33
N PHE A 209 -9.59 11.36 -10.15
CA PHE A 209 -10.18 12.13 -11.24
C PHE A 209 -9.19 13.12 -11.89
N ILE A 210 -8.49 13.94 -11.09
CA ILE A 210 -7.57 14.95 -11.62
C ILE A 210 -6.37 14.33 -12.33
N GLU A 211 -5.94 13.15 -11.88
CA GLU A 211 -4.88 12.37 -12.53
C GLU A 211 -5.34 11.61 -13.77
N GLY A 212 -6.65 11.58 -14.05
CA GLY A 212 -7.23 10.83 -15.16
C GLY A 212 -7.10 9.32 -15.00
N ILE A 213 -7.14 8.82 -13.76
CA ILE A 213 -7.19 7.39 -13.47
C ILE A 213 -8.49 6.81 -14.03
N THR A 214 -8.41 5.69 -14.72
CA THR A 214 -9.61 5.02 -15.28
C THR A 214 -10.13 3.93 -14.35
N ASP A 215 -9.22 3.17 -13.74
CA ASP A 215 -9.52 2.04 -12.88
C ASP A 215 -8.80 2.16 -11.54
N SER A 216 -9.60 2.39 -10.52
CA SER A 216 -9.18 2.56 -9.13
C SER A 216 -9.21 1.21 -8.43
N LEU A 217 -8.07 0.53 -8.34
CA LEU A 217 -7.99 -0.80 -7.72
C LEU A 217 -7.69 -0.67 -6.22
N CYS A 218 -8.55 -1.24 -5.38
CA CYS A 218 -8.42 -1.20 -3.92
C CYS A 218 -8.76 -2.55 -3.27
N THR A 219 -8.56 -2.68 -1.97
CA THR A 219 -8.91 -3.92 -1.25
C THR A 219 -10.38 -3.96 -0.85
N LEU A 220 -10.94 -5.17 -0.62
CA LEU A 220 -12.35 -5.39 -0.23
C LEU A 220 -12.78 -4.61 1.02
N GLU A 221 -11.84 -4.11 1.82
CA GLU A 221 -12.13 -3.25 2.96
C GLU A 221 -12.83 -1.95 2.53
N PHE A 222 -12.63 -1.51 1.30
CA PHE A 222 -13.20 -0.29 0.72
C PHE A 222 -14.53 -0.50 -0.03
N GLU A 223 -15.02 -1.73 -0.14
CA GLU A 223 -16.31 -2.01 -0.82
C GLU A 223 -17.47 -1.17 -0.24
N VAL A 224 -17.51 -1.00 1.09
CA VAL A 224 -18.50 -0.16 1.77
C VAL A 224 -18.27 1.34 1.58
N HIS A 225 -17.08 1.76 1.14
CA HIS A 225 -16.71 3.15 0.84
C HIS A 225 -17.03 3.55 -0.59
N ARG A 226 -17.12 2.60 -1.54
CA ARG A 226 -17.39 2.90 -2.95
C ARG A 226 -18.63 3.78 -3.19
N PRO A 227 -19.77 3.63 -2.47
CA PRO A 227 -20.89 4.56 -2.63
C PRO A 227 -20.52 6.01 -2.30
N LEU A 228 -19.67 6.24 -1.31
CA LEU A 228 -19.17 7.58 -0.96
C LEU A 228 -18.18 8.09 -2.02
N TYR A 229 -17.30 7.23 -2.53
CA TYR A 229 -16.38 7.54 -3.62
C TYR A 229 -17.15 8.08 -4.85
N MET A 230 -18.19 7.38 -5.29
CA MET A 230 -19.01 7.81 -6.40
C MET A 230 -19.80 9.09 -6.08
N TRP A 231 -20.37 9.19 -4.87
CA TRP A 231 -21.11 10.38 -4.45
C TRP A 231 -20.25 11.66 -4.50
N VAL A 232 -18.99 11.57 -4.08
CA VAL A 232 -18.05 12.69 -4.14
C VAL A 232 -17.79 13.10 -5.58
N LEU A 233 -17.51 12.15 -6.48
CA LEU A 233 -17.27 12.43 -7.89
C LEU A 233 -18.49 13.08 -8.56
N GLU A 234 -19.66 12.49 -8.44
CA GLU A 234 -20.90 12.95 -9.07
C GLU A 234 -21.30 14.36 -8.62
N ASN A 235 -20.93 14.76 -7.41
CA ASN A 235 -21.27 16.08 -6.86
C ASN A 235 -20.17 17.15 -7.02
N CYS A 236 -18.93 16.76 -7.25
CA CYS A 236 -17.80 17.68 -7.32
C CYS A 236 -17.29 17.93 -8.74
N VAL A 237 -17.36 16.94 -9.63
CA VAL A 237 -16.71 16.99 -10.95
C VAL A 237 -17.63 16.56 -12.07
N THR A 238 -17.21 16.80 -13.32
CA THR A 238 -17.93 16.39 -14.53
C THR A 238 -16.92 15.86 -15.55
N GLY A 239 -17.26 14.78 -16.26
CA GLY A 239 -16.41 14.15 -17.27
C GLY A 239 -16.37 12.64 -17.12
N ASP A 240 -15.31 12.01 -17.66
CA ASP A 240 -15.08 10.56 -17.52
C ASP A 240 -14.67 10.28 -16.08
N LEU A 241 -15.48 9.54 -15.33
CA LEU A 241 -15.24 9.22 -13.94
C LEU A 241 -14.42 7.93 -13.79
N PRO A 242 -13.47 7.87 -12.84
CA PRO A 242 -12.77 6.64 -12.51
C PRO A 242 -13.74 5.60 -11.95
N GLU A 243 -13.48 4.32 -12.23
CA GLU A 243 -14.26 3.22 -11.68
C GLU A 243 -13.46 2.49 -10.60
N GLU A 244 -14.03 2.39 -9.39
CA GLU A 244 -13.45 1.63 -8.29
C GLU A 244 -13.76 0.14 -8.41
N THR A 245 -12.73 -0.71 -8.22
CA THR A 245 -12.87 -2.18 -8.25
C THR A 245 -12.06 -2.80 -7.12
N GLU A 246 -12.73 -3.59 -6.28
CA GLU A 246 -12.16 -4.16 -5.08
C GLU A 246 -11.67 -5.60 -5.30
N PHE A 247 -10.58 -5.94 -4.62
CA PHE A 247 -10.00 -7.28 -4.60
C PHE A 247 -9.61 -7.71 -3.19
N ALA A 248 -9.52 -9.03 -2.98
CA ALA A 248 -9.16 -9.60 -1.69
C ALA A 248 -7.73 -9.21 -1.28
N ARG A 249 -7.60 -8.70 -0.04
CA ARG A 249 -6.28 -8.45 0.55
C ARG A 249 -5.49 -9.76 0.70
N LEU A 250 -4.17 -9.63 0.79
CA LEU A 250 -3.30 -10.76 1.10
C LEU A 250 -3.30 -11.05 2.60
N ASN A 251 -3.67 -12.27 2.96
CA ASN A 251 -3.43 -12.83 4.29
C ASN A 251 -2.50 -14.04 4.12
N ILE A 252 -1.47 -14.12 4.96
CA ILE A 252 -0.51 -15.22 4.99
C ILE A 252 -0.50 -15.82 6.39
N ASP A 253 -0.47 -17.13 6.48
CA ASP A 253 -0.36 -17.84 7.75
C ASP A 253 0.95 -17.46 8.46
N TYR A 254 0.96 -17.53 9.79
CA TYR A 254 2.10 -17.23 10.66
C TYR A 254 2.78 -15.86 10.40
N THR A 255 2.10 -14.93 9.71
CA THR A 255 2.68 -13.65 9.29
C THR A 255 1.85 -12.47 9.75
N VAL A 256 2.48 -11.51 10.43
CA VAL A 256 1.83 -10.27 10.87
C VAL A 256 1.86 -9.26 9.73
N MET A 257 0.69 -8.93 9.15
CA MET A 257 0.53 -7.98 8.04
C MET A 257 -0.01 -6.62 8.49
N SER A 258 -0.14 -6.38 9.79
CA SER A 258 -0.66 -5.12 10.33
C SER A 258 0.45 -4.09 10.49
N LYS A 259 0.39 -2.97 9.75
CA LYS A 259 1.34 -1.85 9.81
C LYS A 259 1.55 -1.36 11.26
N ARG A 260 0.45 -1.18 12.02
CA ARG A 260 0.52 -0.76 13.43
C ARG A 260 1.30 -1.74 14.31
N LYS A 261 1.11 -3.05 14.10
CA LYS A 261 1.85 -4.08 14.86
C LYS A 261 3.32 -4.13 14.45
N LEU A 262 3.61 -4.00 13.15
CA LEU A 262 4.98 -3.96 12.64
C LEU A 262 5.74 -2.74 13.17
N LYS A 263 5.10 -1.55 13.15
CA LYS A 263 5.64 -0.32 13.73
C LYS A 263 6.00 -0.52 15.22
N ARG A 264 5.12 -1.15 15.99
CA ARG A 264 5.36 -1.44 17.40
C ARG A 264 6.58 -2.35 17.61
N LEU A 265 6.79 -3.36 16.75
CA LEU A 265 7.97 -4.23 16.85
C LEU A 265 9.28 -3.46 16.67
N VAL A 266 9.29 -2.45 15.80
CA VAL A 266 10.45 -1.58 15.58
C VAL A 266 10.64 -0.61 16.75
N GLU A 267 9.57 0.08 17.18
CA GLU A 267 9.63 1.09 18.24
C GLU A 267 9.99 0.50 19.61
N GLU A 268 9.52 -0.70 19.93
CA GLU A 268 9.83 -1.41 21.18
C GLU A 268 11.15 -2.20 21.09
N GLY A 269 11.87 -2.17 19.97
CA GLY A 269 13.19 -2.80 19.81
C GLY A 269 13.17 -4.33 19.73
N PHE A 270 12.04 -4.96 19.43
CA PHE A 270 11.97 -6.42 19.21
C PHE A 270 12.67 -6.86 17.93
N VAL A 271 12.82 -5.96 16.97
CA VAL A 271 13.54 -6.15 15.72
C VAL A 271 14.55 -5.01 15.52
N SER A 272 15.57 -5.21 14.69
CA SER A 272 16.64 -4.24 14.45
C SER A 272 16.21 -3.02 13.62
N GLY A 273 15.06 -3.09 12.97
CA GLY A 273 14.52 -2.04 12.12
C GLY A 273 13.48 -2.58 11.15
N TRP A 274 13.02 -1.73 10.25
CA TRP A 274 12.04 -2.09 9.25
C TRP A 274 12.55 -3.11 8.20
N ASP A 275 13.87 -3.20 8.03
CA ASP A 275 14.55 -4.13 7.13
C ASP A 275 15.02 -5.42 7.83
N ASP A 276 14.62 -5.64 9.09
CA ASP A 276 14.97 -6.88 9.80
C ASP A 276 14.47 -8.10 9.00
N PRO A 277 15.31 -9.12 8.76
CA PRO A 277 14.93 -10.31 7.98
C PRO A 277 13.73 -11.11 8.51
N ARG A 278 13.32 -10.86 9.76
CA ARG A 278 12.12 -11.45 10.37
C ARG A 278 10.83 -10.69 10.01
N MET A 279 10.97 -9.48 9.46
CA MET A 279 9.85 -8.63 9.08
C MET A 279 9.31 -9.00 7.69
N PRO A 280 7.98 -8.99 7.47
CA PRO A 280 7.37 -9.24 6.16
C PRO A 280 7.36 -7.97 5.28
N THR A 281 8.20 -7.00 5.57
CA THR A 281 8.43 -5.82 4.73
C THR A 281 9.19 -6.22 3.47
N ILE A 282 9.02 -5.48 2.38
CA ILE A 282 9.76 -5.75 1.14
C ILE A 282 11.26 -5.62 1.39
N SER A 283 11.69 -4.60 2.14
CA SER A 283 13.09 -4.41 2.54
C SER A 283 13.62 -5.55 3.44
N GLY A 284 12.80 -6.08 4.36
CA GLY A 284 13.15 -7.22 5.20
C GLY A 284 13.29 -8.52 4.38
N LEU A 285 12.36 -8.76 3.47
CA LEU A 285 12.42 -9.91 2.55
C LEU A 285 13.65 -9.81 1.63
N ARG A 286 13.93 -8.63 1.08
CA ARG A 286 15.15 -8.36 0.28
C ARG A 286 16.41 -8.70 1.09
N ARG A 287 16.51 -8.23 2.33
CA ARG A 287 17.64 -8.51 3.22
C ARG A 287 17.73 -10.00 3.59
N ARG A 288 16.60 -10.68 3.69
CA ARG A 288 16.53 -12.14 3.92
C ARG A 288 17.00 -12.95 2.70
N GLY A 289 17.09 -12.35 1.51
CA GLY A 289 17.56 -12.99 0.27
C GLY A 289 16.47 -13.29 -0.75
N PHE A 290 15.26 -12.77 -0.58
CA PHE A 290 14.24 -12.84 -1.62
C PHE A 290 14.65 -12.01 -2.83
N THR A 291 14.28 -12.50 -4.00
CA THR A 291 14.51 -11.82 -5.27
C THR A 291 13.25 -11.06 -5.72
N PRO A 292 13.38 -9.99 -6.52
CA PRO A 292 12.21 -9.33 -7.14
C PRO A 292 11.32 -10.32 -7.89
N LYS A 293 11.96 -11.22 -8.65
CA LYS A 293 11.26 -12.25 -9.43
C LYS A 293 10.44 -13.17 -8.54
N SER A 294 11.00 -13.69 -7.45
CA SER A 294 10.27 -14.60 -6.53
C SER A 294 9.03 -13.94 -5.91
N ILE A 295 9.09 -12.63 -5.62
CA ILE A 295 7.93 -11.87 -5.11
C ILE A 295 6.88 -11.68 -6.20
N ARG A 296 7.30 -11.36 -7.44
CA ARG A 296 6.38 -11.23 -8.59
C ARG A 296 5.71 -12.55 -8.92
N ASP A 297 6.48 -13.64 -8.99
CA ASP A 297 5.97 -15.01 -9.24
C ASP A 297 4.96 -15.42 -8.15
N PHE A 298 5.25 -15.11 -6.88
CA PHE A 298 4.30 -15.34 -5.79
C PHE A 298 3.00 -14.56 -5.98
N CYS A 299 3.08 -13.28 -6.33
CA CYS A 299 1.89 -12.46 -6.56
C CYS A 299 1.05 -12.97 -7.74
N GLU A 300 1.69 -13.53 -8.78
CA GLU A 300 1.03 -14.14 -9.92
C GLU A 300 0.36 -15.47 -9.52
N GLU A 301 1.07 -16.34 -8.80
CA GLU A 301 0.59 -17.65 -8.36
C GLU A 301 -0.67 -17.54 -7.48
N ILE A 302 -0.67 -16.63 -6.50
CA ILE A 302 -1.84 -16.45 -5.61
C ILE A 302 -3.01 -15.77 -6.31
N SER A 303 -2.78 -15.17 -7.47
CA SER A 303 -3.76 -14.48 -8.30
C SER A 303 -4.57 -13.41 -7.55
N VAL A 304 -5.57 -12.85 -8.19
CA VAL A 304 -6.47 -11.83 -7.63
C VAL A 304 -7.88 -12.39 -7.56
N THR A 305 -8.47 -12.37 -6.36
CA THR A 305 -9.80 -12.94 -6.08
C THR A 305 -10.70 -11.92 -5.39
N ARG A 306 -12.02 -12.19 -5.34
CA ARG A 306 -13.02 -11.39 -4.62
C ARG A 306 -13.32 -11.92 -3.21
N SER A 307 -12.72 -13.04 -2.81
CA SER A 307 -12.93 -13.63 -1.49
C SER A 307 -11.63 -13.67 -0.70
N ASN A 308 -11.69 -13.27 0.56
CA ASN A 308 -10.54 -13.35 1.45
C ASN A 308 -10.18 -14.82 1.71
N SER A 309 -8.92 -15.15 1.50
CA SER A 309 -8.34 -16.45 1.82
C SER A 309 -7.01 -16.25 2.54
N THR A 310 -6.58 -17.26 3.29
CA THR A 310 -5.25 -17.28 3.89
C THR A 310 -4.34 -18.17 3.05
N ILE A 311 -3.26 -17.60 2.56
CA ILE A 311 -2.25 -18.30 1.75
C ILE A 311 -1.18 -18.86 2.69
N SER A 312 -0.70 -20.07 2.40
CA SER A 312 0.43 -20.62 3.16
C SER A 312 1.73 -19.91 2.83
N HIS A 313 2.53 -19.56 3.85
CA HIS A 313 3.87 -18.98 3.67
C HIS A 313 4.79 -19.89 2.83
N LYS A 314 4.52 -21.19 2.80
CA LYS A 314 5.28 -22.16 1.98
C LYS A 314 5.18 -21.86 0.48
N VAL A 315 4.07 -21.26 0.01
CA VAL A 315 3.95 -20.87 -1.40
C VAL A 315 4.96 -19.77 -1.73
N LEU A 316 5.13 -18.78 -0.84
CA LEU A 316 6.13 -17.74 -1.00
C LEU A 316 7.56 -18.31 -0.99
N GLU A 317 7.85 -19.24 -0.08
CA GLU A 317 9.16 -19.91 0.01
C GLU A 317 9.43 -20.81 -1.20
N GLU A 318 8.40 -21.44 -1.77
CA GLU A 318 8.54 -22.25 -2.98
C GLU A 318 8.86 -21.39 -4.20
N CYS A 319 8.20 -20.24 -4.38
CA CYS A 319 8.54 -19.29 -5.45
C CYS A 319 10.02 -18.86 -5.35
N LEU A 320 10.50 -18.59 -4.13
CA LEU A 320 11.91 -18.26 -3.90
C LEU A 320 12.84 -19.43 -4.25
N ARG A 321 12.50 -20.64 -3.80
CA ARG A 321 13.30 -21.86 -4.06
C ARG A 321 13.42 -22.12 -5.56
N VAL A 322 12.32 -22.02 -6.30
CA VAL A 322 12.29 -22.22 -7.75
C VAL A 322 13.18 -21.21 -8.47
N ASP A 323 13.15 -19.94 -8.03
CA ASP A 323 14.00 -18.90 -8.63
C ASP A 323 15.47 -19.08 -8.28
N LEU A 324 15.81 -19.33 -7.02
CA LEU A 324 17.19 -19.52 -6.57
C LEU A 324 17.82 -20.80 -7.15
N ASN A 325 17.06 -21.87 -7.32
CA ASN A 325 17.57 -23.07 -7.97
C ASN A 325 18.11 -22.80 -9.38
N LYS A 326 17.53 -21.85 -10.09
CA LYS A 326 17.94 -21.46 -11.44
C LYS A 326 19.04 -20.41 -11.46
N SER A 327 19.06 -19.48 -10.49
CA SER A 327 19.87 -18.26 -10.55
C SER A 327 21.04 -18.22 -9.56
N ALA A 328 20.95 -18.94 -8.44
CA ALA A 328 21.96 -18.85 -7.37
C ALA A 328 23.12 -19.81 -7.57
N ASN A 329 24.32 -19.37 -7.19
CA ASN A 329 25.46 -20.28 -7.06
C ASN A 329 25.21 -21.27 -5.92
N ARG A 330 25.45 -22.55 -6.17
CA ARG A 330 25.31 -23.62 -5.17
C ARG A 330 26.59 -23.74 -4.38
N MET A 331 26.48 -23.60 -3.06
CA MET A 331 27.59 -23.78 -2.12
C MET A 331 27.29 -24.97 -1.22
N MET A 332 28.32 -25.73 -0.87
CA MET A 332 28.22 -26.79 0.12
C MET A 332 28.38 -26.18 1.50
N GLY A 333 27.44 -26.42 2.40
CA GLY A 333 27.53 -26.07 3.82
C GLY A 333 27.55 -27.33 4.67
N VAL A 334 28.46 -27.42 5.63
CA VAL A 334 28.56 -28.53 6.59
C VAL A 334 28.07 -28.00 7.93
N MET A 335 26.89 -28.40 8.40
CA MET A 335 26.19 -27.80 9.55
C MET A 335 26.60 -28.42 10.89
N ASP A 336 26.80 -29.77 10.98
CA ASP A 336 27.32 -30.48 12.14
C ASP A 336 28.63 -31.18 11.77
N PRO A 337 29.74 -30.43 11.69
CA PRO A 337 30.96 -30.87 11.05
C PRO A 337 31.71 -31.95 11.86
N VAL A 338 32.06 -33.01 11.19
CA VAL A 338 33.04 -34.01 11.69
C VAL A 338 34.29 -33.93 10.83
N LYS A 339 35.44 -33.85 11.50
CA LYS A 339 36.74 -33.80 10.83
C LYS A 339 37.09 -35.22 10.29
N LEU A 340 37.25 -35.32 8.97
CA LEU A 340 37.74 -36.49 8.29
C LEU A 340 39.21 -36.32 7.94
N THR A 341 40.05 -37.28 8.33
CA THR A 341 41.47 -37.31 7.94
C THR A 341 41.75 -38.50 7.06
N ILE A 342 42.22 -38.24 5.83
CA ILE A 342 42.60 -39.29 4.87
C ILE A 342 44.04 -39.67 5.17
N THR A 343 44.27 -40.81 5.82
CA THR A 343 45.59 -41.18 6.36
C THR A 343 46.61 -41.61 5.28
N ASN A 344 46.13 -42.00 4.12
CA ASN A 344 46.97 -42.35 2.98
C ASN A 344 47.07 -41.19 1.93
N TRP A 345 46.66 -39.98 2.28
CA TRP A 345 46.86 -38.83 1.41
C TRP A 345 48.32 -38.43 1.36
N VAL A 346 48.92 -38.49 0.18
CA VAL A 346 50.36 -38.23 -0.04
C VAL A 346 50.60 -36.87 -0.74
N GLY A 347 49.53 -36.14 -1.08
CA GLY A 347 49.60 -34.86 -1.82
C GLY A 347 49.51 -33.66 -0.93
N GLY A 348 49.74 -32.48 -1.53
CA GLY A 348 49.42 -31.16 -1.00
C GLY A 348 47.94 -30.85 -1.24
N THR A 349 47.66 -29.58 -1.56
CA THR A 349 46.32 -29.16 -1.99
C THR A 349 46.11 -29.49 -3.47
N GLU A 350 45.06 -30.27 -3.76
CA GLU A 350 44.56 -30.48 -5.11
C GLU A 350 43.39 -29.50 -5.36
N TRP A 351 43.37 -28.87 -6.51
CA TRP A 351 42.31 -27.95 -6.87
C TRP A 351 41.35 -28.64 -7.83
N VAL A 352 40.09 -28.77 -7.38
CA VAL A 352 39.02 -29.42 -8.13
C VAL A 352 38.10 -28.37 -8.72
N GLU A 353 37.83 -28.45 -9.99
CA GLU A 353 36.87 -27.59 -10.66
C GLU A 353 35.44 -28.07 -10.36
N VAL A 354 34.61 -27.16 -9.89
CA VAL A 354 33.23 -27.42 -9.51
C VAL A 354 32.30 -26.42 -10.18
N GLU A 355 31.21 -26.87 -10.76
CA GLU A 355 30.19 -26.02 -11.35
C GLU A 355 29.53 -25.13 -10.27
N ASN A 356 29.34 -23.85 -10.57
CA ASN A 356 28.66 -22.89 -9.69
C ASN A 356 27.18 -23.21 -9.57
N ASN A 357 26.53 -23.63 -10.66
CA ASN A 357 25.15 -24.12 -10.68
C ASN A 357 24.97 -25.09 -11.86
N PRO A 358 24.76 -26.39 -11.62
CA PRO A 358 24.62 -27.37 -12.70
C PRO A 358 23.34 -27.21 -13.53
N GLU A 359 22.31 -26.48 -13.02
CA GLU A 359 21.09 -26.16 -13.77
C GLU A 359 21.23 -24.89 -14.61
N TYR A 360 22.31 -24.11 -14.41
CA TYR A 360 22.58 -22.88 -15.13
C TYR A 360 24.02 -22.87 -15.67
N PRO A 361 24.25 -23.41 -16.86
CA PRO A 361 25.61 -23.56 -17.42
C PRO A 361 26.40 -22.25 -17.51
N ASN A 362 25.71 -21.10 -17.68
CA ASN A 362 26.36 -19.78 -17.74
C ASN A 362 26.85 -19.28 -16.37
N ALA A 363 26.54 -19.95 -15.26
CA ALA A 363 27.07 -19.61 -13.94
C ALA A 363 28.57 -19.84 -13.82
N GLY A 364 29.18 -20.58 -14.78
CA GLY A 364 30.61 -20.90 -14.79
C GLY A 364 31.01 -21.90 -13.71
N THR A 365 32.29 -21.97 -13.44
CA THR A 365 32.91 -22.90 -12.49
C THR A 365 33.77 -22.16 -11.47
N ARG A 366 34.14 -22.84 -10.40
CA ARG A 366 35.11 -22.37 -9.40
C ARG A 366 36.04 -23.49 -8.99
N MET A 367 37.24 -23.13 -8.57
CA MET A 367 38.23 -24.06 -8.03
C MET A 367 38.01 -24.22 -6.52
N VAL A 368 37.88 -25.44 -6.05
CA VAL A 368 37.72 -25.80 -4.64
C VAL A 368 38.94 -26.58 -4.16
N PRO A 369 39.58 -26.21 -3.05
CA PRO A 369 40.73 -26.95 -2.53
C PRO A 369 40.30 -28.27 -1.91
N PHE A 370 40.96 -29.35 -2.30
CA PHE A 370 40.85 -30.67 -1.71
C PHE A 370 42.16 -31.05 -1.03
N THR A 371 42.10 -31.54 0.18
CA THR A 371 43.28 -31.87 0.98
C THR A 371 43.03 -33.18 1.76
N GLY A 372 44.06 -33.71 2.41
CA GLY A 372 43.94 -34.86 3.28
C GLY A 372 43.11 -34.65 4.55
N VAL A 373 42.64 -33.39 4.78
CA VAL A 373 41.75 -33.05 5.87
C VAL A 373 40.49 -32.40 5.30
N LEU A 374 39.34 -32.98 5.56
CA LEU A 374 38.04 -32.54 5.09
C LEU A 374 37.07 -32.41 6.26
N TRP A 375 35.91 -31.82 5.99
CA TRP A 375 34.80 -31.77 6.93
C TRP A 375 33.57 -32.35 6.23
N ILE A 376 32.86 -33.25 6.93
CA ILE A 376 31.64 -33.91 6.45
C ILE A 376 30.54 -33.71 7.49
N GLU A 377 29.28 -33.92 7.11
CA GLU A 377 28.18 -33.93 8.05
C GLU A 377 28.33 -35.19 8.98
N ARG A 378 27.89 -35.05 10.22
CA ARG A 378 27.90 -36.16 11.17
C ARG A 378 27.02 -37.33 10.70
N GLU A 379 25.92 -37.01 9.99
CA GLU A 379 25.00 -38.01 9.44
C GLU A 379 25.62 -38.85 8.30
N ASP A 380 26.65 -38.32 7.65
CA ASP A 380 27.40 -39.04 6.59
C ASP A 380 28.47 -39.99 7.15
N PHE A 381 28.75 -39.93 8.46
CA PHE A 381 29.75 -40.74 9.15
C PHE A 381 29.07 -41.96 9.80
#